data_89e675da56c799b873a40c910df43516
#
_entry.id   89e675da56c799b873a40c910df43516
#
_cell.length_a   1.000
_cell.length_b   1.000
_cell.length_c   1.000
_cell.angle_alpha   90.00
_cell.angle_beta   90.00
_cell.angle_gamma   90.00
#
_symmetry.space_group_name_H-M   'P 1'
#
loop_
_entity.id
_entity.type
_entity.pdbx_description
1 polymer ?
#
loop_
_entity_poly.entity_id
_entity_poly.type
_entity_poly.pdbx_seq_one_letter_code
_entity_poly.pdbx_strand_id
1 'polypeptide(L)'
;KIKVYKISSSKFGEGTQEGTNKTPLGAHYIKEYIGENEEIFTIFKNRKATKNKTNVIKNEACFDEDIISSRILWLEGLENGKNKGIGVDSYQRYIYIHGTNEEGLLGKKASHGCIRMGNSDIIKICSMDICNSIVYISD
;
A
#
# COMPACT_ATOMS: atom_id res chain seq x y z
N LYS A 1 -4.63 -5.83 -22.26
CA LYS A 1 -3.45 -4.94 -22.21
C LYS A 1 -2.86 -4.95 -20.81
N ILE A 2 -1.59 -5.34 -20.65
CA ILE A 2 -0.87 -5.33 -19.38
C ILE A 2 -0.36 -3.91 -19.11
N LYS A 3 -0.56 -3.41 -17.90
CA LYS A 3 0.03 -2.17 -17.41
C LYS A 3 1.03 -2.48 -16.30
N VAL A 4 2.12 -1.73 -16.24
CA VAL A 4 3.17 -1.89 -15.24
C VAL A 4 3.34 -0.59 -14.48
N TYR A 5 3.44 -0.68 -13.16
CA TYR A 5 3.64 0.46 -12.27
C TYR A 5 4.81 0.19 -11.33
N LYS A 6 5.58 1.23 -11.02
CA LYS A 6 6.61 1.14 -9.98
C LYS A 6 5.97 1.20 -8.60
N ILE A 7 6.41 0.35 -7.71
CA ILE A 7 5.97 0.31 -6.31
C ILE A 7 7.19 0.30 -5.38
N SER A 8 6.95 0.56 -4.11
CA SER A 8 7.91 0.27 -3.03
C SER A 8 7.30 -0.73 -2.06
N SER A 9 8.09 -1.70 -1.63
CA SER A 9 7.76 -2.63 -0.56
C SER A 9 8.58 -2.30 0.70
N SER A 10 8.51 -3.16 1.72
CA SER A 10 9.19 -2.94 2.99
C SER A 10 10.70 -2.88 2.86
N LYS A 11 11.32 -1.92 3.55
CA LYS A 11 12.78 -1.86 3.74
C LYS A 11 13.33 -3.05 4.52
N PHE A 12 12.48 -3.78 5.24
CA PHE A 12 12.85 -5.00 5.98
C PHE A 12 12.69 -6.28 5.16
N GLY A 13 12.29 -6.18 3.89
CA GLY A 13 12.08 -7.31 3.00
C GLY A 13 10.69 -7.93 3.09
N GLU A 14 10.58 -9.16 2.61
CA GLU A 14 9.36 -9.92 2.52
C GLU A 14 9.18 -10.80 3.78
N GLY A 15 7.95 -10.93 4.25
CA GLY A 15 7.61 -11.80 5.38
C GLY A 15 6.19 -11.58 5.88
N THR A 16 5.63 -12.63 6.46
CA THR A 16 4.21 -12.69 6.81
C THR A 16 3.93 -12.50 8.30
N GLN A 17 4.94 -12.63 9.16
CA GLN A 17 4.72 -12.54 10.61
C GLN A 17 4.41 -11.12 11.07
N GLU A 18 3.44 -11.02 11.97
CA GLU A 18 3.09 -9.79 12.66
C GLU A 18 4.28 -9.21 13.43
N GLY A 19 4.39 -7.88 13.45
CA GLY A 19 5.47 -7.17 14.16
C GLY A 19 6.80 -7.08 13.42
N THR A 20 6.96 -7.73 12.27
CA THR A 20 8.22 -7.70 11.50
C THR A 20 8.36 -6.49 10.59
N ASN A 21 7.29 -5.76 10.34
CA ASN A 21 7.21 -4.67 9.35
C ASN A 21 7.61 -5.10 7.92
N LYS A 22 7.56 -6.40 7.63
CA LYS A 22 7.84 -6.95 6.30
C LYS A 22 6.59 -6.97 5.44
N THR A 23 6.76 -6.96 4.13
CA THR A 23 5.65 -7.09 3.18
C THR A 23 5.27 -8.56 3.02
N PRO A 24 4.00 -8.94 3.26
CA PRO A 24 3.58 -10.33 3.15
C PRO A 24 3.51 -10.77 1.70
N LEU A 25 3.88 -12.02 1.45
CA LEU A 25 3.78 -12.67 0.13
C LEU A 25 2.46 -13.42 -0.03
N GLY A 26 2.14 -13.76 -1.27
CA GLY A 26 1.05 -14.63 -1.64
C GLY A 26 -0.21 -13.90 -2.10
N ALA A 27 -1.30 -14.66 -2.18
CA ALA A 27 -2.56 -14.19 -2.69
C ALA A 27 -3.35 -13.37 -1.66
N HIS A 28 -3.83 -12.23 -2.10
CA HIS A 28 -4.67 -11.31 -1.35
C HIS A 28 -5.86 -10.87 -2.21
N TYR A 29 -6.86 -10.26 -1.58
CA TYR A 29 -7.86 -9.48 -2.29
C TYR A 29 -8.03 -8.11 -1.63
N ILE A 30 -8.64 -7.19 -2.35
CA ILE A 30 -8.90 -5.85 -1.84
C ILE A 30 -10.17 -5.91 -1.00
N LYS A 31 -9.99 -5.84 0.32
CA LYS A 31 -11.09 -5.90 1.30
C LYS A 31 -11.84 -4.59 1.41
N GLU A 32 -11.10 -3.48 1.46
CA GLU A 32 -11.68 -2.16 1.61
C GLU A 32 -10.98 -1.18 0.67
N TYR A 33 -11.77 -0.30 0.08
CA TYR A 33 -11.31 0.81 -0.74
C TYR A 33 -11.68 2.12 -0.04
N ILE A 34 -10.68 2.91 0.32
CA ILE A 34 -10.86 4.14 1.10
C ILE A 34 -10.35 5.33 0.30
N GLY A 35 -11.15 6.42 0.28
CA GLY A 35 -10.79 7.69 -0.33
C GLY A 35 -11.32 7.91 -1.74
N GLU A 36 -12.35 7.18 -2.17
CA GLU A 36 -12.90 7.21 -3.54
C GLU A 36 -13.24 8.63 -4.02
N ASN A 37 -13.77 9.47 -3.15
CA ASN A 37 -14.20 10.84 -3.49
C ASN A 37 -13.21 11.91 -3.06
N GLU A 38 -12.05 11.52 -2.54
CA GLU A 38 -11.04 12.47 -2.09
C GLU A 38 -10.14 12.92 -3.23
N GLU A 39 -9.62 14.15 -3.11
CA GLU A 39 -8.66 14.66 -4.07
C GLU A 39 -7.31 13.93 -3.97
N ILE A 40 -6.59 13.88 -5.07
CA ILE A 40 -5.21 13.38 -5.10
C ILE A 40 -4.34 14.14 -4.09
N PHE A 41 -3.38 13.46 -3.49
CA PHE A 41 -2.47 13.94 -2.44
C PHE A 41 -3.10 14.16 -1.06
N THR A 42 -4.39 13.94 -0.89
CA THR A 42 -5.03 13.98 0.42
C THR A 42 -4.32 13.02 1.38
N ILE A 43 -3.95 13.53 2.56
CA ILE A 43 -3.31 12.73 3.61
C ILE A 43 -4.38 11.98 4.40
N PHE A 44 -4.14 10.69 4.63
CA PHE A 44 -4.98 9.85 5.48
C PHE A 44 -4.28 9.56 6.81
N LYS A 45 -5.04 9.63 7.91
CA LYS A 45 -4.60 9.20 9.24
C LYS A 45 -5.66 8.28 9.84
N ASN A 46 -5.23 7.13 10.35
CA ASN A 46 -6.13 6.09 10.85
C ASN A 46 -7.27 5.78 9.85
N ARG A 47 -6.92 5.66 8.57
CA ARG A 47 -7.84 5.35 7.45
C ARG A 47 -8.93 6.40 7.23
N LYS A 48 -8.71 7.61 7.70
CA LYS A 48 -9.64 8.74 7.49
C LYS A 48 -8.94 9.86 6.75
N ALA A 49 -9.63 10.45 5.77
CA ALA A 49 -9.14 11.62 5.07
C ALA A 49 -8.99 12.80 6.02
N THR A 50 -7.85 13.48 5.92
CA THR A 50 -7.63 14.75 6.58
C THR A 50 -7.96 15.89 5.62
N LYS A 51 -7.92 17.13 6.11
CA LYS A 51 -8.06 18.33 5.26
C LYS A 51 -6.75 18.74 4.59
N ASN A 52 -5.67 18.01 4.85
CA ASN A 52 -4.33 18.34 4.39
C ASN A 52 -3.94 17.50 3.18
N LYS A 53 -3.13 18.10 2.31
CA LYS A 53 -2.49 17.42 1.19
C LYS A 53 -0.99 17.36 1.42
N THR A 54 -0.35 16.31 0.95
CA THR A 54 1.10 16.19 1.00
C THR A 54 1.76 16.81 -0.23
N ASN A 55 2.97 17.33 -0.03
CA ASN A 55 3.90 17.59 -1.13
C ASN A 55 4.62 16.31 -1.49
N VAL A 56 4.95 16.15 -2.76
CA VAL A 56 5.64 14.97 -3.28
C VAL A 56 7.13 15.26 -3.39
N ILE A 57 7.92 14.32 -2.86
CA ILE A 57 9.38 14.37 -2.89
C ILE A 57 9.86 13.46 -4.03
N LYS A 58 10.49 14.04 -5.04
CA LYS A 58 10.93 13.33 -6.25
C LYS A 58 12.36 12.79 -6.15
N ASN A 59 13.18 13.30 -5.23
CA ASN A 59 14.53 12.78 -5.00
C ASN A 59 14.49 11.58 -4.05
N GLU A 60 15.63 10.94 -3.84
CA GLU A 60 15.75 9.74 -3.01
C GLU A 60 15.80 10.04 -1.49
N ALA A 61 15.39 11.23 -1.05
CA ALA A 61 15.33 11.56 0.36
C ALA A 61 14.31 10.68 1.09
N CYS A 62 14.71 10.15 2.23
CA CYS A 62 13.88 9.36 3.12
C CYS A 62 13.61 10.13 4.40
N PHE A 63 12.35 10.16 4.81
CA PHE A 63 11.92 10.79 6.06
C PHE A 63 11.34 9.74 6.99
N ASP A 64 11.38 9.99 8.29
CA ASP A 64 10.86 9.05 9.28
C ASP A 64 9.34 8.95 9.27
N GLU A 65 8.65 9.93 8.72
CA GLU A 65 7.20 9.94 8.64
C GLU A 65 6.70 9.19 7.41
N ASP A 66 5.93 8.13 7.65
CA ASP A 66 5.29 7.34 6.60
C ASP A 66 3.92 7.93 6.26
N ILE A 67 3.88 8.80 5.26
CA ILE A 67 2.65 9.44 4.84
C ILE A 67 1.87 8.55 3.88
N ILE A 68 0.61 8.32 4.22
CA ILE A 68 -0.37 7.63 3.37
C ILE A 68 -1.19 8.69 2.65
N SER A 69 -1.18 8.66 1.32
CA SER A 69 -1.84 9.68 0.52
C SER A 69 -2.68 9.11 -0.62
N SER A 70 -3.60 9.92 -1.11
CA SER A 70 -4.46 9.73 -2.27
C SER A 70 -5.52 8.66 -2.13
N ARG A 71 -5.17 7.39 -1.92
CA ARG A 71 -6.09 6.25 -1.79
C ARG A 71 -5.48 5.19 -0.90
N ILE A 72 -6.35 4.39 -0.27
CA ILE A 72 -5.98 3.20 0.48
C ILE A 72 -6.74 2.01 -0.11
N LEU A 73 -6.01 0.98 -0.50
CA LEU A 73 -6.54 -0.34 -0.80
C LEU A 73 -6.10 -1.28 0.31
N TRP A 74 -7.01 -1.64 1.21
CA TRP A 74 -6.70 -2.48 2.36
C TRP A 74 -6.83 -3.95 1.97
N LEU A 75 -5.75 -4.70 2.12
CA LEU A 75 -5.65 -6.08 1.67
C LEU A 75 -6.05 -7.08 2.75
N GLU A 76 -6.73 -8.14 2.34
CA GLU A 76 -6.94 -9.34 3.16
C GLU A 76 -6.26 -10.53 2.48
N GLY A 77 -5.53 -11.32 3.26
CA GLY A 77 -4.89 -12.54 2.77
C GLY A 77 -5.90 -13.62 2.42
N LEU A 78 -5.56 -14.45 1.44
CA LEU A 78 -6.38 -15.60 0.99
C LEU A 78 -5.81 -16.95 1.40
N GLU A 79 -4.57 -16.98 1.92
CA GLU A 79 -3.86 -18.22 2.22
C GLU A 79 -3.74 -18.42 3.73
N ASN A 80 -4.55 -19.32 4.28
CA ASN A 80 -4.57 -19.65 5.71
C ASN A 80 -3.19 -20.10 6.20
N GLY A 81 -2.73 -19.52 7.32
CA GLY A 81 -1.42 -19.81 7.92
C GLY A 81 -0.23 -19.13 7.22
N LYS A 82 -0.45 -18.48 6.10
CA LYS A 82 0.59 -17.73 5.39
C LYS A 82 0.36 -16.21 5.50
N ASN A 83 -0.78 -15.71 5.06
CA ASN A 83 -1.13 -14.30 5.12
C ASN A 83 -2.54 -14.05 5.67
N LYS A 84 -3.18 -15.10 6.18
CA LYS A 84 -4.49 -15.08 6.83
C LYS A 84 -4.45 -15.90 8.11
N GLY A 85 -5.00 -15.37 9.20
CA GLY A 85 -5.10 -16.02 10.49
C GLY A 85 -4.11 -15.47 11.53
N ILE A 86 -4.14 -16.04 12.73
CA ILE A 86 -3.42 -15.53 13.90
C ILE A 86 -1.92 -15.39 13.64
N GLY A 87 -1.38 -14.22 13.92
CA GLY A 87 0.06 -13.93 13.85
C GLY A 87 0.61 -13.67 12.46
N VAL A 88 -0.20 -13.86 11.41
CA VAL A 88 0.23 -13.65 10.00
C VAL A 88 -0.80 -12.89 9.16
N ASP A 89 -1.87 -12.41 9.75
CA ASP A 89 -3.01 -11.85 9.04
C ASP A 89 -2.72 -10.48 8.43
N SER A 90 -2.69 -10.40 7.10
CA SER A 90 -2.41 -9.15 6.38
C SER A 90 -3.43 -8.06 6.68
N TYR A 91 -4.71 -8.41 6.83
CA TYR A 91 -5.74 -7.44 7.17
C TYR A 91 -5.53 -6.85 8.57
N GLN A 92 -5.28 -7.69 9.56
CA GLN A 92 -5.01 -7.27 10.93
C GLN A 92 -3.67 -6.54 11.07
N ARG A 93 -2.73 -6.81 10.19
CA ARG A 93 -1.43 -6.12 10.11
C ARG A 93 -1.51 -4.76 9.40
N TYR A 94 -2.69 -4.34 8.97
CA TYR A 94 -2.88 -3.07 8.24
C TYR A 94 -2.06 -2.98 6.95
N ILE A 95 -2.04 -4.05 6.16
CA ILE A 95 -1.32 -4.06 4.89
C ILE A 95 -2.18 -3.38 3.81
N TYR A 96 -1.69 -2.25 3.33
CA TYR A 96 -2.34 -1.44 2.29
C TYR A 96 -1.51 -1.36 1.03
N ILE A 97 -2.19 -1.09 -0.09
CA ILE A 97 -1.58 -0.40 -1.23
C ILE A 97 -2.06 1.06 -1.13
N HIS A 98 -1.12 2.00 -1.14
CA HIS A 98 -1.46 3.41 -0.96
C HIS A 98 -0.50 4.35 -1.70
N GLY A 99 -0.93 5.59 -1.93
CA GLY A 99 -0.05 6.64 -2.40
C GLY A 99 0.96 7.06 -1.34
N THR A 100 2.05 7.66 -1.75
CA THR A 100 3.15 8.09 -0.89
C THR A 100 3.63 9.49 -1.24
N ASN A 101 4.16 10.21 -0.25
CA ASN A 101 4.88 11.46 -0.48
C ASN A 101 6.29 11.22 -1.01
N GLU A 102 6.87 10.03 -0.80
CA GLU A 102 8.24 9.69 -1.15
C GLU A 102 8.31 8.98 -2.52
N GLU A 103 7.80 9.63 -3.57
CA GLU A 103 7.79 9.05 -4.92
C GLU A 103 9.19 8.84 -5.51
N GLY A 104 10.21 9.55 -5.02
CA GLY A 104 11.60 9.34 -5.42
C GLY A 104 12.16 7.98 -4.99
N LEU A 105 11.53 7.30 -4.03
CA LEU A 105 11.91 5.97 -3.56
C LEU A 105 11.16 4.83 -4.26
N LEU A 106 10.23 5.13 -5.17
CA LEU A 106 9.53 4.09 -5.92
C LEU A 106 10.49 3.23 -6.73
N GLY A 107 10.29 1.93 -6.67
CA GLY A 107 11.20 0.93 -7.24
C GLY A 107 12.22 0.39 -6.24
N LYS A 108 12.23 0.90 -5.01
CA LYS A 108 13.14 0.48 -3.92
C LYS A 108 12.36 -0.04 -2.72
N LYS A 109 13.00 -0.85 -1.90
CA LYS A 109 12.46 -1.29 -0.61
C LYS A 109 12.60 -0.14 0.39
N ALA A 110 11.47 0.48 0.77
CA ALA A 110 11.48 1.72 1.55
C ALA A 110 10.37 1.82 2.61
N SER A 111 9.30 1.01 2.52
CA SER A 111 8.15 1.10 3.42
C SER A 111 8.33 0.32 4.72
N HIS A 112 7.31 0.33 5.57
CA HIS A 112 7.22 -0.43 6.81
C HIS A 112 6.22 -1.60 6.72
N GLY A 113 6.04 -2.16 5.51
CA GLY A 113 5.18 -3.32 5.26
C GLY A 113 4.16 -3.10 4.16
N CYS A 114 3.57 -1.93 4.05
CA CYS A 114 2.64 -1.58 2.99
C CYS A 114 3.31 -1.47 1.62
N ILE A 115 2.50 -1.55 0.57
CA ILE A 115 2.93 -1.34 -0.81
C ILE A 115 2.64 0.11 -1.17
N ARG A 116 3.69 0.87 -1.47
CA ARG A 116 3.59 2.27 -1.88
C ARG A 116 3.54 2.39 -3.40
N MET A 117 2.67 3.25 -3.90
CA MET A 117 2.56 3.61 -5.32
C MET A 117 2.68 5.10 -5.51
N GLY A 118 2.98 5.53 -6.74
CA GLY A 118 2.83 6.91 -7.14
C GLY A 118 1.37 7.38 -7.01
N ASN A 119 1.17 8.63 -6.61
CA ASN A 119 -0.18 9.15 -6.37
C ASN A 119 -1.07 9.08 -7.61
N SER A 120 -0.55 9.48 -8.77
CA SER A 120 -1.28 9.37 -10.04
C SER A 120 -1.58 7.92 -10.43
N ASP A 121 -0.66 7.01 -10.12
CA ASP A 121 -0.81 5.60 -10.47
C ASP A 121 -1.88 4.92 -9.65
N ILE A 122 -1.93 5.18 -8.34
CA ILE A 122 -2.98 4.60 -7.50
C ILE A 122 -4.36 5.14 -7.87
N ILE A 123 -4.47 6.42 -8.25
CA ILE A 123 -5.72 6.98 -8.76
C ILE A 123 -6.17 6.25 -10.04
N LYS A 124 -5.24 6.00 -10.97
CA LYS A 124 -5.53 5.25 -12.21
C LYS A 124 -6.03 3.84 -11.93
N ILE A 125 -5.37 3.12 -11.01
CA ILE A 125 -5.80 1.77 -10.61
C ILE A 125 -7.19 1.82 -10.00
N CYS A 126 -7.43 2.74 -9.10
CA CYS A 126 -8.73 2.89 -8.43
C CYS A 126 -9.85 3.34 -9.35
N SER A 127 -9.54 3.92 -10.52
CA SER A 127 -10.54 4.26 -11.53
C SER A 127 -11.03 3.05 -12.33
N MET A 128 -10.35 1.92 -12.23
CA MET A 128 -10.77 0.64 -12.79
C MET A 128 -11.65 -0.09 -11.79
N ASP A 129 -12.45 -1.05 -12.22
CA ASP A 129 -13.21 -1.91 -11.32
C ASP A 129 -12.27 -2.93 -10.66
N ILE A 130 -11.68 -2.53 -9.54
CA ILE A 130 -10.71 -3.33 -8.80
C ILE A 130 -11.31 -4.05 -7.60
N CYS A 131 -12.56 -3.76 -7.24
CA CYS A 131 -13.26 -4.49 -6.17
C CYS A 131 -13.32 -5.97 -6.54
N ASN A 132 -12.93 -6.83 -5.59
CA ASN A 132 -12.81 -8.29 -5.78
C ASN A 132 -11.64 -8.74 -6.68
N SER A 133 -10.72 -7.83 -7.03
CA SER A 133 -9.49 -8.23 -7.73
C SER A 133 -8.55 -8.99 -6.81
N ILE A 134 -7.87 -9.97 -7.38
CA ILE A 134 -6.79 -10.69 -6.71
C ILE A 134 -5.50 -9.90 -6.85
N VAL A 135 -4.80 -9.75 -5.74
CA VAL A 135 -3.46 -9.17 -5.65
C VAL A 135 -2.50 -10.26 -5.23
N TYR A 136 -1.61 -10.67 -6.11
CA TYR A 136 -0.58 -11.65 -5.77
C TYR A 136 0.75 -10.94 -5.54
N ILE A 137 1.29 -11.08 -4.32
CA ILE A 137 2.57 -10.47 -3.92
C ILE A 137 3.65 -11.54 -3.98
N SER A 138 4.66 -11.31 -4.79
CA SER A 138 5.83 -12.18 -4.94
C SER A 138 7.12 -11.39 -4.76
N ASP A 139 8.20 -12.09 -4.44
CA ASP A 139 9.56 -11.57 -4.44
C ASP A 139 10.14 -11.48 -5.86
#